data_12e538746126a74edc2a48ab2b673010
#
_entry.id   12e538746126a74edc2a48ab2b673010
#
_cell.length_a   1.000
_cell.length_b   1.000
_cell.length_c   1.000
_cell.angle_alpha   90.00
_cell.angle_beta   90.00
_cell.angle_gamma   90.00
#
_symmetry.space_group_name_H-M   'P 1'
#
loop_
_entity.id
_entity.type
_entity.pdbx_description
1 polymer ?
#
loop_
_entity_poly.entity_id
_entity_poly.type
_entity_poly.pdbx_seq_one_letter_code
_entity_poly.pdbx_strand_id
1 'polypeptide(L)'
;PSCVPATEIDESGAELDCKDIDLYLDNKKVLGLAEMMNYVGVINGDKNVLSKIVTSQAHHKKIDGHAPELSGNDLNAYIAAGVYSDHECSTFENALEKLRKGQFIMIREGTAAHNLKALMPLLTQQYYSRCMFATDDKHPSDLLYGGHIDYIVKQALKNGADPIVALKTATNHAARYFLLNNKGAIASGYLADIVVVDNLEDFNVETVFKRGKLVFDGEVKDFSAPTVDEELAEKCFDTFHLNSVTPSSFKVDGKLGLIGLVGGELLTRNLGTADKIDVENDILKIACIERHKGTNHIGVGYVKGYSLKSGAVATHDSHNIITVGCNDDDIAVAVNAIKDSKGGIAVVENGKIKALLELPIAGLMSDEPLTTVNEKLENAKSSAYELGADKSIDPFMTLVSKSARYSKLENNHQRCV
;
A
#
# COMPACT_ATOMS: atom_id res chain seq x y z
N PRO A 1 -0.64 -12.98 -1.85
CA PRO A 1 -1.76 -12.06 -2.12
C PRO A 1 -3.01 -12.81 -2.54
N SER A 2 -4.19 -12.26 -2.23
CA SER A 2 -5.49 -12.86 -2.59
C SER A 2 -5.99 -12.38 -3.95
N CYS A 3 -5.65 -11.16 -4.30
CA CYS A 3 -6.22 -10.44 -5.42
C CYS A 3 -5.11 -9.90 -6.34
N VAL A 4 -4.88 -10.61 -7.45
CA VAL A 4 -4.00 -10.18 -8.54
C VAL A 4 -4.73 -10.57 -9.84
N PRO A 5 -5.24 -9.59 -10.59
CA PRO A 5 -5.39 -8.18 -10.22
C PRO A 5 -6.30 -7.94 -8.99
N ALA A 6 -6.26 -6.76 -8.42
CA ALA A 6 -7.09 -6.41 -7.25
C ALA A 6 -8.59 -6.39 -7.60
N THR A 7 -8.94 -5.94 -8.80
CA THR A 7 -10.30 -5.92 -9.34
C THR A 7 -10.31 -6.41 -10.79
N GLU A 8 -11.50 -6.74 -11.31
CA GLU A 8 -11.66 -7.19 -12.72
C GLU A 8 -11.33 -6.11 -13.76
N ILE A 9 -11.28 -4.85 -13.36
CA ILE A 9 -10.97 -3.73 -14.25
C ILE A 9 -9.48 -3.38 -14.27
N ASP A 10 -8.68 -3.98 -13.40
CA ASP A 10 -7.24 -3.72 -13.36
C ASP A 10 -6.49 -4.57 -14.37
N GLU A 11 -5.51 -3.96 -15.02
CA GLU A 11 -4.48 -4.70 -15.76
C GLU A 11 -3.27 -4.92 -14.85
N SER A 12 -2.84 -6.16 -14.71
CA SER A 12 -1.68 -6.54 -13.93
C SER A 12 -0.75 -7.46 -14.71
N GLY A 13 0.48 -7.62 -14.23
CA GLY A 13 1.47 -8.50 -14.86
C GLY A 13 1.14 -9.98 -14.76
N ALA A 14 0.25 -10.35 -13.83
CA ALA A 14 -0.17 -11.73 -13.61
C ALA A 14 -1.63 -11.81 -13.19
N GLU A 15 -2.18 -13.01 -13.30
CA GLU A 15 -3.44 -13.40 -12.67
C GLU A 15 -3.14 -14.59 -11.76
N LEU A 16 -3.47 -14.48 -10.47
CA LEU A 16 -3.29 -15.56 -9.51
C LEU A 16 -4.64 -16.19 -9.21
N ASP A 17 -4.82 -17.43 -9.63
CA ASP A 17 -5.99 -18.23 -9.33
C ASP A 17 -5.80 -19.08 -8.03
N CYS A 18 -6.79 -19.90 -7.70
CA CYS A 18 -6.71 -20.75 -6.50
C CYS A 18 -5.61 -21.82 -6.61
N LYS A 19 -5.23 -22.26 -7.83
CA LYS A 19 -4.19 -23.28 -8.02
C LYS A 19 -2.80 -22.68 -7.79
N ASP A 20 -2.59 -21.42 -8.23
CA ASP A 20 -1.35 -20.71 -7.98
C ASP A 20 -1.13 -20.50 -6.48
N ILE A 21 -2.19 -20.13 -5.76
CA ILE A 21 -2.14 -19.92 -4.31
C ILE A 21 -1.90 -21.24 -3.57
N ASP A 22 -2.55 -22.33 -4.00
CA ASP A 22 -2.43 -23.66 -3.42
C ASP A 22 -0.98 -24.15 -3.33
N LEU A 23 -0.16 -23.86 -4.35
CA LEU A 23 1.26 -24.22 -4.42
C LEU A 23 2.09 -23.70 -3.21
N TYR A 24 1.63 -22.61 -2.60
CA TYR A 24 2.37 -21.95 -1.50
C TYR A 24 1.79 -22.28 -0.12
N LEU A 25 0.55 -22.75 -0.03
CA LEU A 25 -0.14 -22.89 1.27
C LEU A 25 0.43 -23.99 2.17
N ASP A 26 1.08 -25.01 1.61
CA ASP A 26 1.79 -26.02 2.40
C ASP A 26 3.10 -25.49 3.01
N ASN A 27 3.61 -24.37 2.52
CA ASN A 27 4.82 -23.78 3.08
C ASN A 27 4.54 -23.24 4.49
N LYS A 28 5.31 -23.72 5.48
CA LYS A 28 5.18 -23.31 6.90
C LYS A 28 5.50 -21.82 7.13
N LYS A 29 6.19 -21.17 6.20
CA LYS A 29 6.46 -19.71 6.26
C LYS A 29 5.28 -18.87 5.77
N VAL A 30 4.34 -19.46 5.04
CA VAL A 30 3.10 -18.80 4.59
C VAL A 30 2.07 -18.93 5.70
N LEU A 31 1.70 -17.83 6.31
CA LEU A 31 0.81 -17.76 7.47
C LEU A 31 -0.67 -17.70 7.09
N GLY A 32 -0.98 -17.14 5.93
CA GLY A 32 -2.35 -16.94 5.49
C GLY A 32 -2.47 -16.45 4.06
N LEU A 33 -3.70 -16.31 3.61
CA LEU A 33 -4.08 -15.59 2.41
C LEU A 33 -4.17 -14.10 2.78
N ALA A 34 -3.29 -13.28 2.22
CA ALA A 34 -3.22 -11.87 2.55
C ALA A 34 -4.25 -11.07 1.76
N GLU A 35 -4.80 -10.17 2.44
CA GLU A 35 -5.92 -9.25 2.36
C GLU A 35 -6.87 -9.51 1.18
N MET A 36 -8.09 -9.93 1.51
CA MET A 36 -9.16 -10.17 0.54
C MET A 36 -9.74 -8.83 0.07
N MET A 37 -9.04 -8.14 -0.84
CA MET A 37 -9.41 -6.82 -1.37
C MET A 37 -10.69 -6.87 -2.20
N ASN A 38 -10.93 -7.96 -2.93
CA ASN A 38 -12.14 -8.11 -3.74
C ASN A 38 -13.34 -8.54 -2.88
N TYR A 39 -13.72 -7.69 -1.89
CA TYR A 39 -14.88 -7.94 -1.04
C TYR A 39 -16.19 -7.97 -1.85
N VAL A 40 -16.28 -7.22 -2.95
CA VAL A 40 -17.42 -7.23 -3.86
C VAL A 40 -17.60 -8.62 -4.48
N GLY A 41 -16.53 -9.25 -4.94
CA GLY A 41 -16.55 -10.62 -5.44
C GLY A 41 -16.95 -11.63 -4.38
N VAL A 42 -16.50 -11.45 -3.12
CA VAL A 42 -16.94 -12.31 -2.00
C VAL A 42 -18.44 -12.21 -1.78
N ILE A 43 -18.98 -10.99 -1.68
CA ILE A 43 -20.41 -10.73 -1.41
C ILE A 43 -21.29 -11.26 -2.54
N ASN A 44 -20.87 -11.09 -3.78
CA ASN A 44 -21.60 -11.53 -4.96
C ASN A 44 -21.41 -13.01 -5.30
N GLY A 45 -20.57 -13.73 -4.55
CA GLY A 45 -20.36 -15.16 -4.76
C GLY A 45 -19.49 -15.49 -5.96
N ASP A 46 -18.54 -14.62 -6.31
CA ASP A 46 -17.60 -14.88 -7.40
C ASP A 46 -16.80 -16.17 -7.16
N LYS A 47 -16.80 -17.07 -8.15
CA LYS A 47 -16.23 -18.41 -8.00
C LYS A 47 -14.70 -18.38 -7.86
N ASN A 48 -14.01 -17.49 -8.57
CA ASN A 48 -12.56 -17.39 -8.50
C ASN A 48 -12.12 -16.85 -7.13
N VAL A 49 -12.83 -15.85 -6.62
CA VAL A 49 -12.59 -15.29 -5.30
C VAL A 49 -12.88 -16.31 -4.20
N LEU A 50 -14.06 -16.94 -4.22
CA LEU A 50 -14.45 -17.93 -3.21
C LEU A 50 -13.57 -19.19 -3.24
N SER A 51 -13.09 -19.63 -4.41
CA SER A 51 -12.21 -20.79 -4.50
C SER A 51 -10.88 -20.55 -3.77
N LYS A 52 -10.32 -19.34 -3.82
CA LYS A 52 -9.11 -18.98 -3.06
C LYS A 52 -9.33 -19.05 -1.54
N ILE A 53 -10.49 -18.57 -1.09
CA ILE A 53 -10.89 -18.66 0.32
C ILE A 53 -11.00 -20.12 0.76
N VAL A 54 -11.75 -20.94 0.00
CA VAL A 54 -11.97 -22.37 0.29
C VAL A 54 -10.63 -23.15 0.30
N THR A 55 -9.77 -22.90 -0.68
CA THR A 55 -8.43 -23.49 -0.73
C THR A 55 -7.62 -23.14 0.52
N SER A 56 -7.61 -21.87 0.92
CA SER A 56 -6.90 -21.43 2.13
C SER A 56 -7.47 -22.06 3.41
N GLN A 57 -8.79 -22.22 3.48
CA GLN A 57 -9.44 -22.91 4.61
C GLN A 57 -9.07 -24.38 4.67
N ALA A 58 -8.97 -25.07 3.52
CA ALA A 58 -8.56 -26.48 3.46
C ALA A 58 -7.15 -26.70 4.02
N HIS A 59 -6.25 -25.72 3.88
CA HIS A 59 -4.91 -25.71 4.47
C HIS A 59 -4.87 -25.13 5.90
N HIS A 60 -6.01 -24.85 6.52
CA HIS A 60 -6.10 -24.24 7.86
C HIS A 60 -5.36 -22.90 7.98
N LYS A 61 -5.29 -22.12 6.91
CA LYS A 61 -4.65 -20.82 6.87
C LYS A 61 -5.61 -19.69 7.25
N LYS A 62 -5.08 -18.62 7.80
CA LYS A 62 -5.83 -17.39 8.03
C LYS A 62 -6.16 -16.71 6.72
N ILE A 63 -7.24 -15.94 6.72
CA ILE A 63 -7.64 -15.10 5.59
C ILE A 63 -7.81 -13.70 6.15
N ASP A 64 -6.92 -12.83 5.74
CA ASP A 64 -6.96 -11.43 6.14
C ASP A 64 -7.90 -10.63 5.25
N GLY A 65 -8.55 -9.64 5.83
CA GLY A 65 -9.56 -8.84 5.17
C GLY A 65 -9.08 -7.45 4.79
N HIS A 66 -9.83 -6.86 3.87
CA HIS A 66 -9.75 -5.49 3.39
C HIS A 66 -11.17 -5.08 3.02
N ALA A 67 -11.85 -4.37 3.92
CA ALA A 67 -13.28 -4.10 3.76
C ALA A 67 -13.63 -2.67 4.18
N PRO A 68 -13.14 -1.63 3.44
CA PRO A 68 -13.43 -0.24 3.76
C PRO A 68 -14.94 0.00 3.78
N GLU A 69 -15.43 0.63 4.86
CA GLU A 69 -16.82 1.04 5.08
C GLU A 69 -17.89 -0.09 4.96
N LEU A 70 -17.45 -1.36 4.84
CA LEU A 70 -18.37 -2.50 4.73
C LEU A 70 -19.13 -2.69 6.05
N SER A 71 -20.45 -2.83 5.98
CA SER A 71 -21.34 -2.92 7.13
C SER A 71 -22.59 -3.77 6.84
N GLY A 72 -23.44 -3.98 7.82
CA GLY A 72 -24.74 -4.63 7.66
C GLY A 72 -24.66 -6.06 7.14
N ASN A 73 -25.52 -6.39 6.15
CA ASN A 73 -25.61 -7.73 5.57
C ASN A 73 -24.41 -8.08 4.69
N ASP A 74 -23.84 -7.10 3.98
CA ASP A 74 -22.68 -7.31 3.14
C ASP A 74 -21.46 -7.69 3.99
N LEU A 75 -21.29 -7.04 5.14
CA LEU A 75 -20.27 -7.44 6.13
C LEU A 75 -20.53 -8.85 6.67
N ASN A 76 -21.80 -9.23 6.91
CA ASN A 76 -22.13 -10.59 7.34
C ASN A 76 -21.73 -11.63 6.28
N ALA A 77 -21.99 -11.37 4.99
CA ALA A 77 -21.60 -12.25 3.89
C ALA A 77 -20.08 -12.40 3.80
N TYR A 78 -19.36 -11.29 3.91
CA TYR A 78 -17.90 -11.28 3.89
C TYR A 78 -17.27 -12.08 5.06
N ILE A 79 -17.78 -11.91 6.27
CA ILE A 79 -17.35 -12.68 7.45
C ILE A 79 -17.73 -14.15 7.33
N ALA A 80 -18.94 -14.45 6.85
CA ALA A 80 -19.41 -15.82 6.69
C ALA A 80 -18.57 -16.62 5.68
N ALA A 81 -17.98 -15.95 4.69
CA ALA A 81 -17.01 -16.58 3.78
C ALA A 81 -15.70 -17.00 4.49
N GLY A 82 -15.42 -16.50 5.70
CA GLY A 82 -14.26 -16.89 6.51
C GLY A 82 -13.15 -15.87 6.55
N VAL A 83 -13.44 -14.60 6.27
CA VAL A 83 -12.45 -13.51 6.41
C VAL A 83 -12.39 -13.06 7.86
N TYR A 84 -11.23 -13.24 8.50
CA TYR A 84 -11.09 -13.15 9.96
C TYR A 84 -10.67 -11.79 10.51
N SER A 85 -10.18 -10.88 9.68
CA SER A 85 -9.66 -9.57 10.11
C SER A 85 -10.09 -8.45 9.18
N ASP A 86 -9.84 -7.22 9.61
CA ASP A 86 -9.89 -6.03 8.78
C ASP A 86 -8.92 -4.98 9.29
N HIS A 87 -8.31 -4.22 8.38
CA HIS A 87 -7.40 -3.11 8.69
C HIS A 87 -7.89 -1.77 8.13
N GLU A 88 -9.02 -1.75 7.43
CA GLU A 88 -9.55 -0.56 6.75
C GLU A 88 -10.49 0.30 7.61
N CYS A 89 -10.62 -0.02 8.90
CA CYS A 89 -11.49 0.77 9.78
C CYS A 89 -10.93 2.17 10.00
N SER A 90 -11.68 3.19 9.61
CA SER A 90 -11.36 4.61 9.82
C SER A 90 -12.10 5.23 11.02
N THR A 91 -13.20 4.60 11.48
CA THR A 91 -14.03 5.05 12.61
C THR A 91 -14.19 3.97 13.65
N PHE A 92 -14.41 4.40 14.91
CA PHE A 92 -14.69 3.49 16.03
C PHE A 92 -15.94 2.65 15.78
N GLU A 93 -17.00 3.23 15.23
CA GLU A 93 -18.30 2.59 14.99
C GLU A 93 -18.17 1.46 13.99
N ASN A 94 -17.46 1.69 12.87
CA ASN A 94 -17.21 0.66 11.85
C ASN A 94 -16.37 -0.49 12.44
N ALA A 95 -15.29 -0.16 13.16
CA ALA A 95 -14.46 -1.16 13.81
C ALA A 95 -15.21 -1.97 14.87
N LEU A 96 -16.08 -1.30 15.67
CA LEU A 96 -16.88 -1.95 16.70
C LEU A 96 -17.91 -2.91 16.11
N GLU A 97 -18.54 -2.59 14.98
CA GLU A 97 -19.44 -3.49 14.30
C GLU A 97 -18.70 -4.77 13.84
N LYS A 98 -17.57 -4.63 13.18
CA LYS A 98 -16.73 -5.74 12.71
C LYS A 98 -16.26 -6.61 13.87
N LEU A 99 -15.79 -6.00 14.96
CA LEU A 99 -15.34 -6.69 16.16
C LEU A 99 -16.48 -7.48 16.82
N ARG A 100 -17.69 -6.89 16.93
CA ARG A 100 -18.89 -7.56 17.48
C ARG A 100 -19.34 -8.73 16.63
N LYS A 101 -19.09 -8.69 15.33
CA LYS A 101 -19.38 -9.78 14.39
C LYS A 101 -18.25 -10.82 14.31
N GLY A 102 -17.17 -10.66 15.07
CA GLY A 102 -16.14 -11.67 15.24
C GLY A 102 -14.84 -11.46 14.49
N GLN A 103 -14.66 -10.36 13.76
CA GLN A 103 -13.38 -10.03 13.15
C GLN A 103 -12.36 -9.53 14.16
N PHE A 104 -11.08 -9.71 13.85
CA PHE A 104 -9.98 -8.99 14.46
C PHE A 104 -9.78 -7.65 13.78
N ILE A 105 -9.44 -6.62 14.54
CA ILE A 105 -9.14 -5.29 14.01
C ILE A 105 -7.64 -5.05 14.07
N MET A 106 -7.04 -4.82 12.92
CA MET A 106 -5.67 -4.35 12.79
C MET A 106 -5.69 -2.83 12.77
N ILE A 107 -5.29 -2.23 13.89
CA ILE A 107 -5.24 -0.77 14.05
C ILE A 107 -4.01 -0.28 13.30
N ARG A 108 -4.26 0.47 12.24
CA ARG A 108 -3.27 0.87 11.25
C ARG A 108 -2.68 2.24 11.57
N GLU A 109 -1.34 2.37 11.45
CA GLU A 109 -0.63 3.64 11.54
C GLU A 109 0.55 3.60 10.57
N GLY A 110 0.26 3.87 9.30
CA GLY A 110 1.19 3.89 8.18
C GLY A 110 1.57 5.29 7.72
N THR A 111 1.99 5.43 6.46
CA THR A 111 2.25 6.72 5.83
C THR A 111 0.97 7.41 5.35
N ALA A 112 0.07 6.66 4.72
CA ALA A 112 -1.16 7.20 4.14
C ALA A 112 -2.36 7.07 5.09
N ALA A 113 -2.38 6.03 5.94
CA ALA A 113 -3.50 5.73 6.82
C ALA A 113 -3.11 5.86 8.29
N HIS A 114 -3.70 6.84 8.97
CA HIS A 114 -3.47 7.18 10.37
C HIS A 114 -4.73 6.91 11.19
N ASN A 115 -5.02 5.63 11.48
CA ASN A 115 -6.27 5.24 12.12
C ASN A 115 -6.16 5.09 13.64
N LEU A 116 -4.96 5.07 14.23
CA LEU A 116 -4.75 4.83 15.66
C LEU A 116 -5.60 5.75 16.53
N LYS A 117 -5.57 7.06 16.29
CA LYS A 117 -6.28 8.03 17.11
C LYS A 117 -7.80 7.80 17.14
N ALA A 118 -8.39 7.51 15.97
CA ALA A 118 -9.82 7.22 15.86
C ALA A 118 -10.22 5.91 16.56
N LEU A 119 -9.30 4.94 16.57
CA LEU A 119 -9.53 3.60 17.11
C LEU A 119 -9.01 3.41 18.56
N MET A 120 -8.47 4.45 19.19
CA MET A 120 -8.06 4.40 20.60
C MET A 120 -9.12 3.83 21.56
N PRO A 121 -10.44 4.09 21.38
CA PRO A 121 -11.45 3.49 22.25
C PRO A 121 -11.53 1.96 22.20
N LEU A 122 -10.92 1.30 21.21
CA LEU A 122 -10.77 -0.16 21.17
C LEU A 122 -9.68 -0.68 22.11
N LEU A 123 -8.73 0.15 22.52
CA LEU A 123 -7.63 -0.22 23.42
C LEU A 123 -8.10 -0.21 24.90
N THR A 124 -9.26 -0.78 25.17
CA THR A 124 -9.85 -0.93 26.50
C THR A 124 -9.98 -2.41 26.87
N GLN A 125 -10.12 -2.73 28.16
CA GLN A 125 -10.27 -4.11 28.65
C GLN A 125 -11.42 -4.87 27.97
N GLN A 126 -12.41 -4.16 27.44
CA GLN A 126 -13.56 -4.76 26.76
C GLN A 126 -13.25 -5.27 25.37
N TYR A 127 -12.37 -4.57 24.60
CA TYR A 127 -12.23 -4.81 23.16
C TYR A 127 -10.83 -5.22 22.73
N TYR A 128 -9.77 -4.81 23.43
CA TYR A 128 -8.38 -4.91 22.99
C TYR A 128 -7.95 -6.33 22.62
N SER A 129 -8.54 -7.37 23.23
CA SER A 129 -8.13 -8.77 23.04
C SER A 129 -8.29 -9.28 21.59
N ARG A 130 -9.03 -8.55 20.77
CA ARG A 130 -9.21 -8.82 19.33
C ARG A 130 -8.63 -7.70 18.45
N CYS A 131 -7.73 -6.90 19.00
CA CYS A 131 -7.02 -5.86 18.26
C CYS A 131 -5.54 -6.20 18.16
N MET A 132 -4.90 -5.78 17.08
CA MET A 132 -3.45 -5.79 16.89
C MET A 132 -3.03 -4.55 16.12
N PHE A 133 -1.76 -4.15 16.23
CA PHE A 133 -1.22 -3.04 15.46
C PHE A 133 -0.68 -3.50 14.12
N ALA A 134 -0.82 -2.65 13.12
CA ALA A 134 -0.28 -2.82 11.79
C ALA A 134 0.20 -1.48 11.23
N THR A 135 1.11 -1.49 10.28
CA THR A 135 1.58 -0.29 9.60
C THR A 135 0.88 -0.08 8.27
N ASP A 136 0.62 -1.16 7.55
CA ASP A 136 0.31 -1.11 6.12
C ASP A 136 1.48 -0.43 5.36
N ASP A 137 1.25 0.34 4.31
CA ASP A 137 2.30 1.03 3.57
C ASP A 137 3.04 2.05 4.42
N LYS A 138 4.37 1.96 4.43
CA LYS A 138 5.22 2.86 5.21
C LYS A 138 6.45 3.29 4.42
N HIS A 139 6.59 4.59 4.24
CA HIS A 139 7.69 5.20 3.49
C HIS A 139 9.04 5.10 4.21
N PRO A 140 10.15 5.17 3.46
CA PRO A 140 11.50 5.17 4.03
C PRO A 140 11.73 6.22 5.12
N SER A 141 11.23 7.44 4.95
CA SER A 141 11.34 8.52 5.94
C SER A 141 10.68 8.17 7.27
N ASP A 142 9.48 7.56 7.22
CA ASP A 142 8.77 7.17 8.43
C ASP A 142 9.49 6.05 9.18
N LEU A 143 10.09 5.11 8.44
CA LEU A 143 10.89 4.04 9.03
C LEU A 143 12.18 4.57 9.65
N LEU A 144 12.88 5.51 8.99
CA LEU A 144 14.14 6.07 9.46
C LEU A 144 13.98 6.96 10.69
N TYR A 145 12.95 7.80 10.70
CA TYR A 145 12.82 8.85 11.72
C TYR A 145 11.70 8.56 12.73
N GLY A 146 10.66 7.83 12.35
CA GLY A 146 9.54 7.50 13.22
C GLY A 146 9.71 6.16 13.92
N GLY A 147 10.07 5.14 13.18
CA GLY A 147 10.09 3.74 13.60
C GLY A 147 8.95 2.93 12.95
N HIS A 148 8.74 1.73 13.43
CA HIS A 148 7.76 0.77 12.88
C HIS A 148 6.63 0.50 13.91
N ILE A 149 6.50 -0.72 14.42
CA ILE A 149 5.52 -1.05 15.46
C ILE A 149 5.84 -0.37 16.79
N ASP A 150 7.11 -0.14 17.11
CA ASP A 150 7.54 0.65 18.27
C ASP A 150 6.98 2.08 18.24
N TYR A 151 6.94 2.71 17.07
CA TYR A 151 6.30 4.00 16.87
C TYR A 151 4.80 3.95 17.21
N ILE A 152 4.09 2.91 16.76
CA ILE A 152 2.66 2.78 17.05
C ILE A 152 2.43 2.61 18.55
N VAL A 153 3.26 1.82 19.23
CA VAL A 153 3.21 1.68 20.70
C VAL A 153 3.41 3.04 21.37
N LYS A 154 4.47 3.79 20.96
CA LYS A 154 4.71 5.16 21.50
C LYS A 154 3.51 6.07 21.30
N GLN A 155 2.90 6.07 20.11
CA GLN A 155 1.73 6.89 19.86
C GLN A 155 0.51 6.44 20.68
N ALA A 156 0.29 5.15 20.86
CA ALA A 156 -0.78 4.63 21.71
C ALA A 156 -0.61 5.09 23.17
N LEU A 157 0.60 4.99 23.73
CA LEU A 157 0.94 5.45 25.07
C LEU A 157 0.70 6.97 25.24
N LYS A 158 1.20 7.77 24.29
CA LYS A 158 1.00 9.23 24.26
C LYS A 158 -0.47 9.63 24.20
N ASN A 159 -1.32 8.81 23.58
CA ASN A 159 -2.76 9.02 23.51
C ASN A 159 -3.52 8.38 24.71
N GLY A 160 -2.82 7.90 25.72
CA GLY A 160 -3.40 7.43 26.99
C GLY A 160 -3.79 5.95 27.03
N ALA A 161 -3.28 5.11 26.13
CA ALA A 161 -3.46 3.67 26.24
C ALA A 161 -2.76 3.13 27.51
N ASP A 162 -3.38 2.14 28.14
CA ASP A 162 -2.70 1.35 29.17
C ASP A 162 -1.46 0.65 28.56
N PRO A 163 -0.26 0.77 29.17
CA PRO A 163 0.96 0.21 28.60
C PRO A 163 0.89 -1.30 28.34
N ILE A 164 0.25 -2.06 29.24
CA ILE A 164 0.12 -3.51 29.09
C ILE A 164 -0.83 -3.86 27.94
N VAL A 165 -1.89 -3.08 27.75
CA VAL A 165 -2.81 -3.22 26.61
C VAL A 165 -2.07 -2.95 25.31
N ALA A 166 -1.33 -1.84 25.21
CA ALA A 166 -0.56 -1.50 24.02
C ALA A 166 0.49 -2.57 23.67
N LEU A 167 1.25 -3.04 24.66
CA LEU A 167 2.23 -4.09 24.49
C LEU A 167 1.62 -5.41 24.02
N LYS A 168 0.51 -5.85 24.61
CA LYS A 168 -0.18 -7.08 24.20
C LYS A 168 -0.72 -6.96 22.77
N THR A 169 -1.25 -5.79 22.41
CA THR A 169 -1.74 -5.50 21.06
C THR A 169 -0.62 -5.57 20.02
N ALA A 170 0.59 -5.10 20.36
CA ALA A 170 1.77 -5.15 19.50
C ALA A 170 2.44 -6.54 19.42
N THR A 171 2.22 -7.43 20.39
CA THR A 171 3.00 -8.67 20.53
C THR A 171 2.14 -9.92 20.62
N ASN A 172 1.49 -10.15 21.75
CA ASN A 172 0.76 -11.38 22.05
C ASN A 172 -0.42 -11.60 21.10
N HIS A 173 -1.19 -10.56 20.79
CA HIS A 173 -2.38 -10.71 19.96
C HIS A 173 -2.02 -11.02 18.51
N ALA A 174 -1.01 -10.37 17.93
CA ALA A 174 -0.51 -10.69 16.60
C ALA A 174 0.03 -12.13 16.56
N ALA A 175 0.82 -12.55 17.56
CA ALA A 175 1.32 -13.92 17.64
C ALA A 175 0.19 -14.94 17.74
N ARG A 176 -0.85 -14.66 18.53
CA ARG A 176 -2.03 -15.55 18.68
C ARG A 176 -2.86 -15.60 17.41
N TYR A 177 -3.07 -14.47 16.76
CA TYR A 177 -3.82 -14.41 15.50
C TYR A 177 -3.16 -15.27 14.42
N PHE A 178 -1.84 -15.13 14.23
CA PHE A 178 -1.08 -15.89 13.23
C PHE A 178 -0.62 -17.28 13.72
N LEU A 179 -1.10 -17.75 14.87
CA LEU A 179 -0.79 -19.06 15.45
C LEU A 179 0.73 -19.28 15.69
N LEU A 180 1.45 -18.22 16.01
CA LEU A 180 2.87 -18.26 16.36
C LEU A 180 3.01 -18.68 17.84
N ASN A 181 2.83 -19.96 18.14
CA ASN A 181 2.63 -20.49 19.49
C ASN A 181 3.82 -20.30 20.44
N ASN A 182 5.00 -20.00 19.90
CA ASN A 182 6.23 -19.81 20.68
C ASN A 182 6.75 -18.37 20.63
N LYS A 183 5.86 -17.37 20.36
CA LYS A 183 6.17 -15.95 20.29
C LYS A 183 5.15 -15.11 21.06
N GLY A 184 5.47 -13.83 21.27
CA GLY A 184 4.55 -12.84 21.84
C GLY A 184 4.44 -12.88 23.36
N ALA A 185 5.32 -13.60 24.04
CA ALA A 185 5.45 -13.58 25.50
C ALA A 185 6.85 -14.01 25.94
N ILE A 186 7.25 -13.60 27.15
CA ILE A 186 8.45 -14.12 27.82
C ILE A 186 8.00 -15.30 28.66
N ALA A 187 8.23 -16.50 28.14
CA ALA A 187 7.82 -17.75 28.79
C ALA A 187 8.74 -18.91 28.41
N SER A 188 8.75 -19.97 29.24
CA SER A 188 9.52 -21.19 28.96
C SER A 188 9.06 -21.81 27.63
N GLY A 189 10.02 -22.18 26.78
CA GLY A 189 9.77 -22.74 25.43
C GLY A 189 9.47 -21.73 24.33
N TYR A 190 9.39 -20.44 24.67
CA TYR A 190 9.25 -19.38 23.67
C TYR A 190 10.60 -19.00 23.08
N LEU A 191 10.58 -18.52 21.84
CA LEU A 191 11.77 -17.95 21.21
C LEU A 191 12.14 -16.64 21.93
N ALA A 192 13.43 -16.49 22.22
CA ALA A 192 13.95 -15.29 22.84
C ALA A 192 14.09 -14.14 21.80
N ASP A 193 12.95 -13.73 21.24
CA ASP A 193 12.77 -12.50 20.47
C ASP A 193 12.36 -11.41 21.49
N ILE A 194 13.33 -10.67 22.03
CA ILE A 194 13.15 -9.79 23.19
C ILE A 194 13.57 -8.37 22.82
N VAL A 195 12.74 -7.40 23.16
CA VAL A 195 13.02 -5.97 23.06
C VAL A 195 13.13 -5.41 24.47
N VAL A 196 14.23 -4.71 24.75
CA VAL A 196 14.44 -3.95 25.99
C VAL A 196 14.23 -2.48 25.69
N VAL A 197 13.42 -1.82 26.49
CA VAL A 197 13.12 -0.39 26.39
C VAL A 197 13.53 0.34 27.67
N ASP A 198 13.80 1.63 27.57
CA ASP A 198 14.18 2.47 28.69
C ASP A 198 13.08 2.56 29.78
N ASN A 199 11.85 2.80 29.36
CA ASN A 199 10.68 2.87 30.23
C ASN A 199 9.40 2.66 29.42
N LEU A 200 8.24 2.64 30.09
CA LEU A 200 6.92 2.47 29.45
C LEU A 200 6.22 3.79 29.09
N GLU A 201 6.84 4.94 29.30
CA GLU A 201 6.32 6.26 28.93
C GLU A 201 6.89 6.70 27.59
N ASP A 202 8.22 6.71 27.48
CA ASP A 202 8.95 7.13 26.29
C ASP A 202 9.12 5.98 25.27
N PHE A 203 9.21 4.75 25.79
CA PHE A 203 9.31 3.52 25.01
C PHE A 203 10.45 3.54 23.98
N ASN A 204 11.66 4.01 24.39
CA ASN A 204 12.80 3.98 23.50
C ASN A 204 13.44 2.59 23.52
N VAL A 205 13.64 2.01 22.33
CA VAL A 205 14.29 0.71 22.19
C VAL A 205 15.79 0.86 22.42
N GLU A 206 16.31 0.17 23.44
CA GLU A 206 17.71 0.16 23.79
C GLU A 206 18.45 -1.09 23.26
N THR A 207 17.79 -2.25 23.36
CA THR A 207 18.42 -3.52 23.01
C THR A 207 17.42 -4.47 22.38
N VAL A 208 17.84 -5.20 21.35
CA VAL A 208 17.04 -6.23 20.69
C VAL A 208 17.80 -7.54 20.62
N PHE A 209 17.13 -8.61 21.07
CA PHE A 209 17.58 -9.98 20.90
C PHE A 209 16.67 -10.70 19.89
N LYS A 210 17.29 -11.44 18.98
CA LYS A 210 16.62 -12.32 18.02
C LYS A 210 17.05 -13.75 18.23
N ARG A 211 16.14 -14.61 18.65
CA ARG A 211 16.43 -16.00 19.01
C ARG A 211 17.61 -16.11 20.00
N GLY A 212 17.66 -15.23 20.98
CA GLY A 212 18.69 -15.18 22.00
C GLY A 212 20.02 -14.56 21.60
N LYS A 213 20.17 -14.12 20.33
CA LYS A 213 21.34 -13.37 19.87
C LYS A 213 21.07 -11.87 19.96
N LEU A 214 22.03 -11.13 20.48
CA LEU A 214 22.02 -9.67 20.47
C LEU A 214 22.14 -9.19 19.01
N VAL A 215 21.17 -8.42 18.53
CA VAL A 215 21.13 -7.89 17.15
C VAL A 215 21.15 -6.37 17.10
N PHE A 216 20.86 -5.71 18.22
CA PHE A 216 20.91 -4.25 18.35
C PHE A 216 21.17 -3.84 19.80
N ASP A 217 22.07 -2.87 19.98
CA ASP A 217 22.37 -2.18 21.27
C ASP A 217 22.84 -0.74 21.01
N GLY A 218 22.03 0.02 20.29
CA GLY A 218 22.40 1.32 19.72
C GLY A 218 22.97 1.21 18.30
N GLU A 219 23.50 0.04 17.94
CA GLU A 219 23.97 -0.29 16.59
C GLU A 219 23.50 -1.68 16.18
N VAL A 220 23.27 -1.89 14.88
CA VAL A 220 22.90 -3.20 14.34
C VAL A 220 24.13 -4.12 14.36
N LYS A 221 23.97 -5.32 14.94
CA LYS A 221 25.02 -6.33 15.07
C LYS A 221 24.80 -7.50 14.12
N ASP A 222 25.87 -8.04 13.58
CA ASP A 222 25.90 -9.31 12.84
C ASP A 222 24.82 -9.43 11.74
N PHE A 223 24.51 -8.33 11.08
CA PHE A 223 23.59 -8.37 9.94
C PHE A 223 24.33 -8.84 8.69
N SER A 224 23.97 -10.01 8.20
CA SER A 224 24.32 -10.49 6.87
C SER A 224 23.07 -10.57 6.02
N ALA A 225 23.08 -9.91 4.87
CA ALA A 225 21.99 -10.08 3.90
C ALA A 225 21.95 -11.56 3.45
N PRO A 226 20.76 -12.15 3.32
CA PRO A 226 20.64 -13.48 2.76
C PRO A 226 21.13 -13.49 1.31
N THR A 227 21.76 -14.61 0.90
CA THR A 227 22.07 -14.83 -0.52
C THR A 227 20.77 -14.95 -1.31
N VAL A 228 20.69 -14.21 -2.39
CA VAL A 228 19.55 -14.29 -3.33
C VAL A 228 19.93 -15.22 -4.46
N ASP A 229 18.98 -16.01 -4.92
CA ASP A 229 19.13 -16.81 -6.15
C ASP A 229 19.30 -15.87 -7.36
N GLU A 230 20.39 -16.03 -8.10
CA GLU A 230 20.74 -15.11 -9.21
C GLU A 230 19.69 -15.13 -10.33
N GLU A 231 19.15 -16.30 -10.68
CA GLU A 231 18.12 -16.41 -11.72
C GLU A 231 16.82 -15.71 -11.30
N LEU A 232 16.44 -15.82 -10.01
CA LEU A 232 15.30 -15.12 -9.47
C LEU A 232 15.53 -13.61 -9.41
N ALA A 233 16.73 -13.18 -9.05
CA ALA A 233 17.11 -11.78 -9.04
C ALA A 233 17.00 -11.17 -10.44
N GLU A 234 17.55 -11.82 -11.47
CA GLU A 234 17.45 -11.35 -12.87
C GLU A 234 15.99 -11.17 -13.30
N LYS A 235 15.11 -12.13 -12.98
CA LYS A 235 13.67 -12.03 -13.29
C LYS A 235 13.00 -10.85 -12.60
N CYS A 236 13.45 -10.50 -11.38
CA CYS A 236 12.92 -9.35 -10.65
C CYS A 236 13.36 -8.01 -11.23
N PHE A 237 14.49 -7.95 -11.93
CA PHE A 237 14.98 -6.75 -12.61
C PHE A 237 14.44 -6.57 -14.04
N ASP A 238 13.69 -7.52 -14.57
CA ASP A 238 13.13 -7.48 -15.92
C ASP A 238 11.60 -7.62 -15.91
N THR A 239 10.93 -6.60 -15.35
CA THR A 239 9.48 -6.57 -15.17
C THR A 239 8.79 -5.40 -15.88
N PHE A 240 9.56 -4.55 -16.57
CA PHE A 240 9.05 -3.42 -17.34
C PHE A 240 9.13 -3.69 -18.84
N HIS A 241 7.98 -3.94 -19.46
CA HIS A 241 7.85 -4.28 -20.88
C HIS A 241 7.08 -3.20 -21.66
N LEU A 242 7.32 -1.94 -21.32
CA LEU A 242 6.71 -0.79 -21.96
C LEU A 242 7.55 -0.30 -23.15
N ASN A 243 6.91 0.00 -24.28
CA ASN A 243 7.53 0.76 -25.37
C ASN A 243 7.60 2.26 -25.01
N SER A 244 8.57 2.97 -25.62
CA SER A 244 8.67 4.41 -25.43
C SER A 244 7.40 5.13 -25.87
N VAL A 245 6.94 6.05 -25.05
CA VAL A 245 5.78 6.90 -25.35
C VAL A 245 6.23 8.25 -25.89
N THR A 246 5.35 8.89 -26.64
CA THR A 246 5.54 10.23 -27.18
C THR A 246 4.42 11.15 -26.72
N PRO A 247 4.55 12.47 -26.80
CA PRO A 247 3.44 13.38 -26.45
C PRO A 247 2.14 13.07 -27.19
N SER A 248 2.22 12.54 -28.41
CA SER A 248 1.03 12.13 -29.16
C SER A 248 0.30 10.93 -28.57
N SER A 249 0.97 10.11 -27.75
CA SER A 249 0.35 8.98 -27.05
C SER A 249 -0.71 9.41 -26.02
N PHE A 250 -0.67 10.65 -25.58
CA PHE A 250 -1.59 11.21 -24.56
C PHE A 250 -2.66 12.13 -25.16
N LYS A 251 -2.69 12.26 -26.49
CA LYS A 251 -3.71 13.07 -27.17
C LYS A 251 -5.01 12.29 -27.27
N VAL A 252 -6.07 12.88 -26.74
CA VAL A 252 -7.43 12.35 -26.86
C VAL A 252 -8.36 13.49 -27.22
N ASP A 253 -9.22 13.25 -28.20
CA ASP A 253 -10.24 14.23 -28.62
C ASP A 253 -11.51 14.08 -27.78
N GLY A 254 -12.11 15.20 -27.40
CA GLY A 254 -13.38 15.24 -26.70
C GLY A 254 -13.27 15.40 -25.19
N LYS A 255 -14.41 15.18 -24.50
CA LYS A 255 -14.51 15.31 -23.06
C LYS A 255 -14.14 14.01 -22.38
N LEU A 256 -13.23 14.08 -21.41
CA LEU A 256 -12.82 12.94 -20.56
C LEU A 256 -13.27 13.15 -19.12
N GLY A 257 -13.34 12.06 -18.37
CA GLY A 257 -13.66 12.09 -16.94
C GLY A 257 -12.73 13.00 -16.15
N LEU A 258 -13.29 13.78 -15.24
CA LEU A 258 -12.58 14.62 -14.28
C LEU A 258 -12.81 14.06 -12.87
N ILE A 259 -11.75 13.67 -12.20
CA ILE A 259 -11.77 13.27 -10.80
C ILE A 259 -11.23 14.39 -9.90
N GLY A 260 -11.80 14.50 -8.69
CA GLY A 260 -11.28 15.36 -7.62
C GLY A 260 -10.57 14.53 -6.57
N LEU A 261 -9.36 14.95 -6.20
CA LEU A 261 -8.64 14.40 -5.05
C LEU A 261 -9.26 14.91 -3.75
N VAL A 262 -9.23 14.08 -2.71
CA VAL A 262 -9.63 14.47 -1.35
C VAL A 262 -8.37 14.39 -0.49
N GLY A 263 -7.95 15.52 0.06
CA GLY A 263 -6.71 15.59 0.85
C GLY A 263 -6.77 14.64 2.06
N GLY A 264 -5.72 13.86 2.24
CA GLY A 264 -5.60 12.89 3.35
C GLY A 264 -6.45 11.62 3.20
N GLU A 265 -7.13 11.42 2.05
CA GLU A 265 -7.97 10.25 1.81
C GLU A 265 -7.60 9.52 0.51
N LEU A 266 -7.84 8.22 0.47
CA LEU A 266 -7.72 7.42 -0.75
C LEU A 266 -8.91 7.58 -1.70
N LEU A 267 -9.99 8.22 -1.24
CA LEU A 267 -11.21 8.42 -2.01
C LEU A 267 -11.04 9.53 -3.06
N THR A 268 -11.81 9.43 -4.14
CA THR A 268 -11.93 10.47 -5.17
C THR A 268 -13.38 10.86 -5.38
N ARG A 269 -13.61 12.09 -5.84
CA ARG A 269 -14.93 12.58 -6.22
C ARG A 269 -15.06 12.60 -7.73
N ASN A 270 -16.19 12.21 -8.27
CA ASN A 270 -16.52 12.45 -9.67
C ASN A 270 -16.94 13.93 -9.84
N LEU A 271 -16.18 14.69 -10.59
CA LEU A 271 -16.44 16.11 -10.89
C LEU A 271 -17.01 16.32 -12.30
N GLY A 272 -17.44 15.24 -12.97
CA GLY A 272 -17.96 15.30 -14.32
C GLY A 272 -16.87 15.14 -15.38
N THR A 273 -16.76 16.05 -16.33
CA THR A 273 -15.83 15.94 -17.46
C THR A 273 -15.08 17.25 -17.73
N ALA A 274 -13.87 17.13 -18.28
CA ALA A 274 -13.11 18.25 -18.86
C ALA A 274 -12.67 17.90 -20.29
N ASP A 275 -12.32 18.91 -21.09
CA ASP A 275 -11.91 18.78 -22.49
C ASP A 275 -10.46 19.20 -22.76
N LYS A 276 -9.82 19.83 -21.78
CA LYS A 276 -8.42 20.29 -21.88
C LYS A 276 -7.80 20.49 -20.50
N ILE A 277 -6.48 20.59 -20.50
CA ILE A 277 -5.71 21.03 -19.33
C ILE A 277 -6.01 22.52 -19.08
N ASP A 278 -6.27 22.87 -17.84
CA ASP A 278 -6.45 24.24 -17.34
C ASP A 278 -5.73 24.38 -15.99
N VAL A 279 -4.46 24.72 -16.07
CA VAL A 279 -3.56 24.80 -14.91
C VAL A 279 -4.03 25.86 -13.89
N GLU A 280 -4.64 26.97 -14.36
CA GLU A 280 -5.14 28.02 -13.48
C GLU A 280 -6.30 27.54 -12.61
N ASN A 281 -7.16 26.68 -13.16
CA ASN A 281 -8.29 26.06 -12.45
C ASN A 281 -7.95 24.69 -11.85
N ASP A 282 -6.65 24.30 -11.84
CA ASP A 282 -6.16 23.02 -11.33
C ASP A 282 -6.84 21.82 -12.04
N ILE A 283 -7.00 21.91 -13.35
CA ILE A 283 -7.41 20.77 -14.18
C ILE A 283 -6.18 20.28 -14.93
N LEU A 284 -5.62 19.19 -14.45
CA LEU A 284 -4.39 18.59 -14.96
C LEU A 284 -4.71 17.30 -15.70
N LYS A 285 -3.84 16.91 -16.65
CA LYS A 285 -3.97 15.61 -17.28
C LYS A 285 -3.45 14.51 -16.34
N ILE A 286 -4.20 13.43 -16.23
CA ILE A 286 -3.76 12.20 -15.58
C ILE A 286 -3.78 11.08 -16.61
N ALA A 287 -2.74 10.22 -16.59
CA ALA A 287 -2.69 9.05 -17.45
C ALA A 287 -2.19 7.82 -16.69
N CYS A 288 -2.73 6.66 -17.07
CA CYS A 288 -2.33 5.35 -16.59
C CYS A 288 -1.79 4.54 -17.77
N ILE A 289 -0.60 3.98 -17.65
CA ILE A 289 0.12 3.32 -18.75
C ILE A 289 0.48 1.90 -18.33
N GLU A 290 0.03 0.91 -19.12
CA GLU A 290 0.35 -0.50 -18.93
C GLU A 290 1.88 -0.72 -19.05
N ARG A 291 2.48 -1.49 -18.12
CA ARG A 291 3.93 -1.68 -18.03
C ARG A 291 4.42 -3.13 -18.04
N HIS A 292 3.53 -4.10 -18.04
CA HIS A 292 3.88 -5.51 -17.84
C HIS A 292 3.93 -6.32 -19.13
N LYS A 293 2.99 -6.08 -20.04
CA LYS A 293 2.74 -6.93 -21.22
C LYS A 293 3.14 -6.25 -22.53
N GLY A 294 3.54 -4.98 -22.47
CA GLY A 294 3.88 -4.21 -23.68
C GLY A 294 2.69 -3.96 -24.60
N THR A 295 1.48 -3.92 -24.05
CA THR A 295 0.25 -3.70 -24.81
C THR A 295 0.15 -2.28 -25.35
N ASN A 296 0.89 -1.35 -24.76
CA ASN A 296 0.79 0.09 -24.97
C ASN A 296 -0.60 0.67 -24.65
N HIS A 297 -1.37 0.02 -23.80
CA HIS A 297 -2.64 0.57 -23.33
C HIS A 297 -2.37 1.80 -22.46
N ILE A 298 -3.01 2.90 -22.82
CA ILE A 298 -2.91 4.18 -22.11
C ILE A 298 -4.32 4.69 -21.84
N GLY A 299 -4.70 4.74 -20.58
CA GLY A 299 -5.90 5.45 -20.12
C GLY A 299 -5.59 6.92 -19.83
N VAL A 300 -6.41 7.84 -20.32
CA VAL A 300 -6.23 9.29 -20.12
C VAL A 300 -7.49 9.91 -19.51
N GLY A 301 -7.31 10.85 -18.61
CA GLY A 301 -8.38 11.63 -17.98
C GLY A 301 -7.87 12.93 -17.43
N TYR A 302 -8.68 13.57 -16.58
CA TYR A 302 -8.32 14.79 -15.89
C TYR A 302 -8.45 14.62 -14.37
N VAL A 303 -7.61 15.36 -13.64
CA VAL A 303 -7.60 15.38 -12.17
C VAL A 303 -7.59 16.81 -11.66
N LYS A 304 -8.26 17.06 -10.55
CA LYS A 304 -8.27 18.30 -9.79
C LYS A 304 -7.89 18.03 -8.33
N GLY A 305 -7.20 18.97 -7.70
CA GLY A 305 -6.73 18.86 -6.30
C GLY A 305 -5.26 18.45 -6.20
N TYR A 306 -4.52 18.43 -7.32
CA TYR A 306 -3.09 18.14 -7.34
C TYR A 306 -2.20 19.38 -7.35
N SER A 307 -2.68 20.46 -7.98
CA SER A 307 -2.18 21.84 -7.95
C SER A 307 -0.85 22.13 -8.64
N LEU A 308 -0.31 21.24 -9.50
CA LEU A 308 0.89 21.56 -10.29
C LEU A 308 0.66 22.83 -11.12
N LYS A 309 1.71 23.68 -11.20
CA LYS A 309 1.77 24.89 -12.02
C LYS A 309 2.59 24.69 -13.28
N SER A 310 3.49 23.74 -13.31
CA SER A 310 4.34 23.34 -14.45
C SER A 310 4.74 21.88 -14.34
N GLY A 311 5.29 21.33 -15.42
CA GLY A 311 5.90 20.02 -15.44
C GLY A 311 4.94 18.84 -15.33
N ALA A 312 5.53 17.70 -14.95
CA ALA A 312 4.81 16.45 -14.70
C ALA A 312 5.50 15.65 -13.60
N VAL A 313 4.70 14.82 -12.95
CA VAL A 313 5.16 13.78 -12.01
C VAL A 313 4.67 12.44 -12.49
N ALA A 314 5.47 11.41 -12.30
CA ALA A 314 5.09 10.04 -12.59
C ALA A 314 5.56 9.10 -11.48
N THR A 315 4.77 8.10 -11.20
CA THR A 315 5.04 7.01 -10.27
C THR A 315 4.36 5.74 -10.75
N HIS A 316 4.42 4.68 -10.00
CA HIS A 316 3.66 3.46 -10.28
C HIS A 316 3.44 2.68 -8.98
N ASP A 317 2.52 1.76 -9.04
CA ASP A 317 2.30 0.74 -8.03
C ASP A 317 2.61 -0.67 -8.59
N SER A 318 2.09 -1.70 -7.96
CA SER A 318 2.17 -3.07 -8.46
C SER A 318 1.50 -3.28 -9.83
N HIS A 319 0.61 -2.37 -10.24
CA HIS A 319 -0.15 -2.47 -11.49
C HIS A 319 0.55 -1.70 -12.62
N ASN A 320 0.26 -0.42 -12.76
CA ASN A 320 0.61 0.38 -13.94
C ASN A 320 1.33 1.68 -13.57
N ILE A 321 1.96 2.32 -14.53
CA ILE A 321 2.50 3.68 -14.35
C ILE A 321 1.34 4.66 -14.29
N ILE A 322 1.39 5.60 -13.36
CA ILE A 322 0.46 6.72 -13.28
C ILE A 322 1.22 8.04 -13.30
N THR A 323 0.71 9.00 -14.06
CA THR A 323 1.35 10.31 -14.23
C THR A 323 0.34 11.42 -14.21
N VAL A 324 0.72 12.57 -13.65
CA VAL A 324 -0.05 13.83 -13.72
C VAL A 324 0.86 14.93 -14.24
N GLY A 325 0.33 15.74 -15.16
CA GLY A 325 1.13 16.82 -15.72
C GLY A 325 0.33 17.95 -16.34
N CYS A 326 1.04 19.07 -16.52
CA CYS A 326 0.54 20.30 -17.13
C CYS A 326 0.62 20.28 -18.66
N ASN A 327 1.36 19.35 -19.25
CA ASN A 327 1.51 19.19 -20.70
C ASN A 327 1.94 17.77 -21.05
N ASP A 328 1.71 17.38 -22.31
CA ASP A 328 1.99 16.03 -22.82
C ASP A 328 3.49 15.77 -23.01
N ASP A 329 4.30 16.80 -23.24
CA ASP A 329 5.74 16.69 -23.44
C ASP A 329 6.43 16.23 -22.14
N ASP A 330 6.17 16.90 -21.04
CA ASP A 330 6.73 16.55 -19.74
C ASP A 330 6.19 15.20 -19.22
N ILE A 331 4.92 14.89 -19.48
CA ILE A 331 4.34 13.55 -19.18
C ILE A 331 5.10 12.47 -19.92
N ALA A 332 5.37 12.62 -21.22
CA ALA A 332 6.09 11.63 -22.01
C ALA A 332 7.52 11.43 -21.49
N VAL A 333 8.21 12.49 -21.13
CA VAL A 333 9.57 12.41 -20.57
C VAL A 333 9.54 11.70 -19.21
N ALA A 334 8.58 12.00 -18.33
CA ALA A 334 8.46 11.39 -17.01
C ALA A 334 8.20 9.86 -17.11
N VAL A 335 7.29 9.45 -17.99
CA VAL A 335 6.97 8.03 -18.22
C VAL A 335 8.17 7.28 -18.79
N ASN A 336 8.86 7.87 -19.78
CA ASN A 336 10.05 7.24 -20.37
C ASN A 336 11.21 7.16 -19.35
N ALA A 337 11.37 8.13 -18.45
CA ALA A 337 12.37 8.07 -17.38
C ALA A 337 12.12 6.86 -16.44
N ILE A 338 10.87 6.62 -16.05
CA ILE A 338 10.48 5.44 -15.25
C ILE A 338 10.70 4.14 -16.03
N LYS A 339 10.38 4.13 -17.32
CA LYS A 339 10.62 2.98 -18.19
C LYS A 339 12.11 2.64 -18.24
N ASP A 340 12.97 3.64 -18.48
CA ASP A 340 14.41 3.45 -18.65
C ASP A 340 15.11 3.02 -17.36
N SER A 341 14.60 3.46 -16.17
CA SER A 341 15.03 3.01 -14.85
C SER A 341 14.39 1.68 -14.40
N LYS A 342 13.55 1.06 -15.24
CA LYS A 342 12.80 -0.18 -14.92
C LYS A 342 11.92 -0.05 -13.67
N GLY A 343 11.41 1.13 -13.43
CA GLY A 343 10.56 1.48 -12.29
C GLY A 343 11.11 2.65 -11.49
N GLY A 344 10.22 3.38 -10.84
CA GLY A 344 10.66 4.51 -10.03
C GLY A 344 9.64 5.62 -9.92
N ILE A 345 10.15 6.77 -9.50
CA ILE A 345 9.42 8.03 -9.34
C ILE A 345 10.19 9.09 -10.12
N ALA A 346 9.52 9.84 -10.97
CA ALA A 346 10.12 10.89 -11.78
C ALA A 346 9.37 12.23 -11.63
N VAL A 347 10.14 13.30 -11.56
CA VAL A 347 9.65 14.69 -11.63
C VAL A 347 10.34 15.39 -12.80
N VAL A 348 9.56 15.97 -13.69
CA VAL A 348 10.04 16.55 -14.96
C VAL A 348 9.51 17.96 -15.12
N GLU A 349 10.32 18.84 -15.64
CA GLU A 349 9.93 20.20 -16.03
C GLU A 349 10.67 20.65 -17.29
N ASN A 350 9.96 21.19 -18.28
CA ASN A 350 10.50 21.68 -19.54
C ASN A 350 11.39 20.63 -20.26
N GLY A 351 10.93 19.39 -20.29
CA GLY A 351 11.62 18.27 -20.92
C GLY A 351 12.87 17.77 -20.17
N LYS A 352 13.12 18.22 -18.95
CA LYS A 352 14.27 17.83 -18.13
C LYS A 352 13.84 17.13 -16.85
N ILE A 353 14.49 16.01 -16.54
CA ILE A 353 14.30 15.30 -15.28
C ILE A 353 14.89 16.17 -14.15
N LYS A 354 14.05 16.61 -13.21
CA LYS A 354 14.45 17.31 -11.99
C LYS A 354 14.83 16.35 -10.86
N ALA A 355 14.08 15.26 -10.74
CA ALA A 355 14.36 14.22 -9.78
C ALA A 355 13.95 12.86 -10.32
N LEU A 356 14.72 11.83 -9.97
CA LEU A 356 14.46 10.44 -10.29
C LEU A 356 14.84 9.57 -9.09
N LEU A 357 13.90 8.74 -8.65
CA LEU A 357 14.17 7.63 -7.75
C LEU A 357 13.98 6.34 -8.55
N GLU A 358 15.01 5.58 -8.69
CA GLU A 358 15.01 4.30 -9.40
C GLU A 358 14.57 3.18 -8.48
N LEU A 359 13.65 2.33 -8.93
CA LEU A 359 13.11 1.18 -8.21
C LEU A 359 13.13 -0.06 -9.11
N PRO A 360 14.32 -0.59 -9.45
CA PRO A 360 14.46 -1.61 -10.49
C PRO A 360 13.98 -3.01 -10.10
N ILE A 361 13.87 -3.31 -8.79
CA ILE A 361 13.43 -4.63 -8.34
C ILE A 361 11.91 -4.72 -8.42
N ALA A 362 11.42 -5.50 -9.37
CA ALA A 362 10.02 -5.66 -9.74
C ALA A 362 9.31 -4.33 -10.09
N GLY A 363 10.10 -3.28 -10.34
CA GLY A 363 9.61 -1.93 -10.50
C GLY A 363 9.18 -1.25 -9.20
N LEU A 364 9.34 -1.86 -8.03
CA LEU A 364 8.74 -1.42 -6.76
C LEU A 364 9.75 -1.17 -5.65
N MET A 365 10.93 -1.79 -5.72
CA MET A 365 11.93 -1.75 -4.66
C MET A 365 13.30 -1.37 -5.23
N SER A 366 14.17 -0.87 -4.36
CA SER A 366 15.55 -0.51 -4.68
C SER A 366 16.50 -1.53 -4.05
N ASP A 367 17.65 -1.74 -4.69
CA ASP A 367 18.82 -2.42 -4.16
C ASP A 367 19.76 -1.49 -3.39
N GLU A 368 19.43 -0.20 -3.34
CA GLU A 368 20.17 0.82 -2.60
C GLU A 368 19.82 0.78 -1.08
N PRO A 369 20.72 1.27 -0.22
CA PRO A 369 20.43 1.44 1.20
C PRO A 369 19.22 2.34 1.45
N LEU A 370 18.45 2.06 2.51
CA LEU A 370 17.26 2.82 2.89
C LEU A 370 17.49 4.34 2.99
N THR A 371 18.67 4.76 3.48
CA THR A 371 19.07 6.17 3.58
C THR A 371 19.14 6.83 2.20
N THR A 372 19.80 6.16 1.23
CA THR A 372 19.93 6.64 -0.14
C THR A 372 18.56 6.73 -0.84
N VAL A 373 17.72 5.71 -0.66
CA VAL A 373 16.35 5.71 -1.20
C VAL A 373 15.55 6.87 -0.61
N ASN A 374 15.69 7.12 0.70
CA ASN A 374 15.02 8.22 1.36
C ASN A 374 15.47 9.59 0.83
N GLU A 375 16.77 9.79 0.66
CA GLU A 375 17.31 11.04 0.11
C GLU A 375 16.77 11.32 -1.29
N LYS A 376 16.75 10.31 -2.18
CA LYS A 376 16.17 10.42 -3.53
C LYS A 376 14.68 10.70 -3.48
N LEU A 377 13.92 10.04 -2.58
CA LEU A 377 12.48 10.25 -2.41
C LEU A 377 12.15 11.66 -1.92
N GLU A 378 12.86 12.15 -0.91
CA GLU A 378 12.65 13.50 -0.38
C GLU A 378 13.02 14.58 -1.40
N ASN A 379 14.06 14.34 -2.22
CA ASN A 379 14.39 15.20 -3.35
C ASN A 379 13.28 15.22 -4.40
N ALA A 380 12.68 14.06 -4.71
CA ALA A 380 11.56 13.97 -5.64
C ALA A 380 10.31 14.69 -5.09
N LYS A 381 9.98 14.52 -3.79
CA LYS A 381 8.89 15.24 -3.13
C LYS A 381 9.11 16.76 -3.18
N SER A 382 10.31 17.20 -2.80
CA SER A 382 10.67 18.62 -2.81
C SER A 382 10.53 19.21 -4.22
N SER A 383 11.01 18.50 -5.24
CA SER A 383 10.87 18.90 -6.64
C SER A 383 9.40 19.00 -7.09
N ALA A 384 8.55 18.04 -6.69
CA ALA A 384 7.12 18.10 -7.00
C ALA A 384 6.43 19.30 -6.33
N TYR A 385 6.78 19.60 -5.08
CA TYR A 385 6.26 20.78 -4.36
C TYR A 385 6.76 22.10 -4.97
N GLU A 386 7.98 22.16 -5.49
CA GLU A 386 8.48 23.31 -6.25
C GLU A 386 7.66 23.56 -7.53
N LEU A 387 7.21 22.49 -8.19
CA LEU A 387 6.31 22.58 -9.35
C LEU A 387 4.87 22.96 -8.98
N GLY A 388 4.55 23.09 -7.70
CA GLY A 388 3.26 23.55 -7.19
C GLY A 388 2.36 22.47 -6.62
N ALA A 389 2.79 21.21 -6.50
CA ALA A 389 1.98 20.15 -5.86
C ALA A 389 1.52 20.59 -4.47
N ASP A 390 0.28 20.24 -4.12
CA ASP A 390 -0.30 20.60 -2.83
C ASP A 390 0.49 19.92 -1.70
N LYS A 391 0.98 20.74 -0.75
CA LYS A 391 1.76 20.26 0.40
C LYS A 391 0.94 19.48 1.44
N SER A 392 -0.38 19.48 1.32
CA SER A 392 -1.26 18.70 2.18
C SER A 392 -1.39 17.24 1.75
N ILE A 393 -0.84 16.87 0.60
CA ILE A 393 -0.84 15.50 0.07
C ILE A 393 0.59 15.00 -0.14
N ASP A 394 0.78 13.68 -0.04
CA ASP A 394 1.98 13.06 -0.60
C ASP A 394 1.82 12.97 -2.13
N PRO A 395 2.71 13.60 -2.93
CA PRO A 395 2.51 13.73 -4.36
C PRO A 395 2.54 12.39 -5.12
N PHE A 396 3.15 11.36 -4.56
CA PHE A 396 3.30 10.05 -5.22
C PHE A 396 2.29 9.04 -4.69
N MET A 397 2.14 8.90 -3.37
CA MET A 397 1.16 8.00 -2.76
C MET A 397 -0.28 8.35 -3.16
N THR A 398 -0.57 9.63 -3.28
CA THR A 398 -1.89 10.07 -3.76
C THR A 398 -2.21 9.57 -5.17
N LEU A 399 -1.21 9.36 -6.03
CA LEU A 399 -1.40 8.85 -7.39
C LEU A 399 -1.56 7.32 -7.41
N VAL A 400 -0.79 6.60 -6.61
CA VAL A 400 -0.77 5.12 -6.58
C VAL A 400 -2.19 4.56 -6.39
N SER A 401 -2.96 5.08 -5.46
CA SER A 401 -4.34 4.65 -5.20
C SER A 401 -5.35 4.94 -6.34
N LYS A 402 -4.91 5.63 -7.41
CA LYS A 402 -5.77 6.06 -8.54
C LYS A 402 -5.52 5.23 -9.82
N SER A 403 -4.49 4.38 -9.85
CA SER A 403 -4.12 3.60 -11.04
C SER A 403 -5.25 2.68 -11.52
N ALA A 404 -5.96 2.02 -10.61
CA ALA A 404 -7.04 1.10 -10.90
C ALA A 404 -8.22 1.70 -11.69
N ARG A 405 -8.47 3.01 -11.57
CA ARG A 405 -9.63 3.66 -12.21
C ARG A 405 -9.43 3.98 -13.69
N TYR A 406 -8.20 3.95 -14.18
CA TYR A 406 -7.86 4.32 -15.56
C TYR A 406 -7.34 3.17 -16.42
N SER A 407 -7.14 1.99 -15.85
CA SER A 407 -6.52 0.86 -16.54
C SER A 407 -7.39 0.22 -17.64
N LYS A 408 -8.71 0.43 -17.64
CA LYS A 408 -9.64 -0.05 -18.69
C LYS A 408 -10.53 1.05 -19.25
N LEU A 409 -9.95 2.08 -19.85
CA LEU A 409 -10.70 2.97 -20.74
C LEU A 409 -10.58 2.46 -22.19
N GLU A 410 -11.07 1.26 -22.46
CA GLU A 410 -11.42 0.87 -23.83
C GLU A 410 -12.61 1.69 -24.30
N ASN A 411 -12.48 2.26 -25.50
CA ASN A 411 -13.39 2.81 -26.49
C ASN A 411 -14.91 2.74 -26.27
N ASN A 412 -15.43 2.86 -25.05
CA ASN A 412 -16.86 3.06 -24.83
C ASN A 412 -17.09 4.01 -23.65
N HIS A 413 -17.54 5.20 -24.00
CA HIS A 413 -18.10 6.20 -23.13
C HIS A 413 -19.02 5.59 -22.07
N GLN A 414 -18.75 5.88 -20.80
CA GLN A 414 -19.54 5.62 -19.61
C GLN A 414 -19.08 4.44 -18.77
N ARG A 415 -18.31 4.77 -17.73
CA ARG A 415 -18.54 4.41 -16.32
C ARG A 415 -17.32 4.77 -15.47
N CYS A 416 -17.26 6.03 -15.01
CA CYS A 416 -16.63 6.32 -13.72
C CYS A 416 -17.72 6.09 -12.66
N VAL A 417 -17.58 5.06 -11.84
CA VAL A 417 -18.36 4.88 -10.61
C VAL A 417 -17.40 4.97 -9.44
#